data_04e5c038f2977c0c61beab027c3235f6
#
_entry.id   04e5c038f2977c0c61beab027c3235f6
#
_cell.length_a   1.000
_cell.length_b   1.000
_cell.length_c   1.000
_cell.angle_alpha   90.00
_cell.angle_beta   90.00
_cell.angle_gamma   90.00
#
_symmetry.space_group_name_H-M   'P 1'
#
loop_
_entity.id
_entity.type
_entity.pdbx_description
1 polymer ?
#
loop_
_entity_poly.entity_id
_entity_poly.type
_entity_poly.pdbx_seq_one_letter_code
_entity_poly.pdbx_strand_id
1 'polypeptide(L)'
;MAELYEGRRYASHRLLLPTGQSLKLQVVHTDGQGRVLDWYPLQGEPPMVEWLPGTIALSDEDGVMRARHYPTSAPSIGTLRNSPYLS
;
A
#
# COMPACT_ATOMS: atom_id res chain seq x y z
N MET A 1 -20.79 10.96 9.67
CA MET A 1 -19.54 11.17 10.28
C MET A 1 -18.46 11.19 9.28
N ALA A 2 -17.75 12.28 9.26
CA ALA A 2 -16.70 12.46 8.27
C ALA A 2 -15.58 11.43 8.41
N GLU A 3 -15.36 10.98 9.61
CA GLU A 3 -14.27 10.04 9.84
C GLU A 3 -14.41 8.74 9.08
N LEU A 4 -15.60 8.43 8.58
CA LEU A 4 -15.78 7.22 7.79
C LEU A 4 -14.98 7.25 6.51
N TYR A 5 -14.58 8.43 6.06
CA TYR A 5 -13.91 8.58 4.77
C TYR A 5 -12.46 8.95 4.90
N GLU A 6 -11.90 8.84 6.09
CA GLU A 6 -10.50 9.18 6.26
C GLU A 6 -9.57 8.14 5.70
N GLY A 7 -10.05 6.92 5.61
CA GLY A 7 -9.20 5.87 5.08
C GLY A 7 -9.24 5.83 3.57
N ARG A 8 -8.17 5.29 3.00
CA ARG A 8 -8.07 5.05 1.56
C ARG A 8 -7.71 3.60 1.32
N ARG A 9 -8.16 3.07 0.20
CA ARG A 9 -7.89 1.70 -0.18
C ARG A 9 -7.22 1.69 -1.52
N TYR A 10 -6.11 0.96 -1.60
CA TYR A 10 -5.32 0.84 -2.82
C TYR A 10 -5.14 -0.63 -3.14
N ALA A 11 -5.23 -0.98 -4.42
CA ALA A 11 -4.92 -2.32 -4.87
C ALA A 11 -3.78 -2.26 -5.87
N SER A 12 -2.95 -3.29 -5.88
CA SER A 12 -1.85 -3.35 -6.82
C SER A 12 -1.59 -4.80 -7.20
N HIS A 13 -0.78 -4.99 -8.24
CA HIS A 13 -0.37 -6.33 -8.65
C HIS A 13 0.43 -7.03 -7.57
N ARG A 14 1.22 -6.29 -6.81
CA ARG A 14 2.13 -6.88 -5.85
C ARG A 14 2.18 -6.04 -4.58
N LEU A 15 2.18 -6.73 -3.46
CA LEU A 15 2.38 -6.10 -2.15
C LEU A 15 3.63 -6.70 -1.53
N LEU A 16 4.59 -5.84 -1.20
CA LEU A 16 5.83 -6.27 -0.57
C LEU A 16 5.76 -5.96 0.91
N LEU A 17 5.90 -6.99 1.74
CA LEU A 17 5.83 -6.85 3.19
C LEU A 17 7.19 -6.49 3.77
N PRO A 18 7.24 -5.94 4.99
CA PRO A 18 8.52 -5.60 5.62
C PRO A 18 9.44 -6.81 5.79
N THR A 19 8.88 -8.01 5.85
CA THR A 19 9.67 -9.23 5.97
C THR A 19 10.35 -9.62 4.67
N GLY A 20 10.02 -8.96 3.56
CA GLY A 20 10.51 -9.33 2.26
C GLY A 20 9.56 -10.22 1.48
N GLN A 21 8.50 -10.69 2.12
CA GLN A 21 7.53 -11.53 1.45
C GLN A 21 6.70 -10.70 0.48
N SER A 22 6.43 -11.29 -0.69
CA SER A 22 5.67 -10.62 -1.74
C SER A 22 4.36 -11.35 -1.94
N LEU A 23 3.26 -10.59 -1.97
CA LEU A 23 1.92 -11.13 -2.16
C LEU A 23 1.34 -10.54 -3.44
N LYS A 24 0.51 -11.30 -4.13
CA LYS A 24 -0.11 -10.86 -5.36
C LYS A 24 -1.50 -10.34 -5.11
N LEU A 25 -1.86 -9.25 -5.80
CA LEU A 25 -3.23 -8.77 -5.86
C LEU A 25 -3.83 -8.56 -4.47
N GLN A 26 -3.25 -7.63 -3.73
CA GLN A 26 -3.71 -7.27 -2.40
C GLN A 26 -4.30 -5.89 -2.39
N VAL A 27 -5.22 -5.65 -1.45
CA VAL A 27 -5.74 -4.33 -1.15
C VAL A 27 -5.07 -3.86 0.14
N VAL A 28 -4.59 -2.63 0.14
CA VAL A 28 -4.01 -2.01 1.32
C VAL A 28 -4.93 -0.89 1.77
N HIS A 29 -5.31 -0.92 3.04
CA HIS A 29 -6.17 0.10 3.63
C HIS A 29 -5.33 0.98 4.54
N THR A 30 -5.34 2.28 4.28
CA THR A 30 -4.61 3.25 5.09
C THR A 30 -5.58 4.21 5.75
N ASP A 31 -5.14 4.87 6.81
CA ASP A 31 -5.94 5.92 7.41
C ASP A 31 -5.67 7.26 6.72
N GLY A 32 -6.24 8.33 7.23
CA GLY A 32 -6.10 9.64 6.62
C GLY A 32 -4.70 10.22 6.71
N GLN A 33 -3.82 9.57 7.45
CA GLN A 33 -2.44 10.03 7.61
C GLN A 33 -1.44 9.09 6.93
N GLY A 34 -1.93 8.15 6.14
CA GLY A 34 -1.06 7.26 5.41
C GLY A 34 -0.55 6.07 6.19
N ARG A 35 -1.06 5.84 7.39
CA ARG A 35 -0.68 4.66 8.17
C ARG A 35 -1.49 3.47 7.69
N VAL A 36 -0.81 2.33 7.56
CA VAL A 36 -1.47 1.11 7.10
C VAL A 36 -2.27 0.52 8.24
N LEU A 37 -3.56 0.33 7.99
CA LEU A 37 -4.45 -0.29 8.98
C LEU A 37 -4.59 -1.78 8.74
N ASP A 38 -4.58 -2.19 7.47
CA ASP A 38 -4.87 -3.57 7.13
C ASP A 38 -4.51 -3.84 5.68
N TRP A 39 -4.37 -5.09 5.32
CA TRP A 39 -4.31 -5.50 3.92
C TRP A 39 -4.97 -6.87 3.79
N TYR A 40 -5.53 -7.14 2.60
CA TYR A 40 -6.27 -8.37 2.36
C TYR A 40 -6.30 -8.66 0.87
N PRO A 41 -6.57 -9.90 0.50
CA PRO A 41 -6.61 -10.26 -0.93
C PRO A 41 -7.69 -9.51 -1.67
N LEU A 42 -7.35 -9.07 -2.89
CA LEU A 42 -8.32 -8.43 -3.75
C LEU A 42 -9.29 -9.48 -4.29
N GLN A 43 -10.57 -9.22 -4.12
CA GLN A 43 -11.61 -10.13 -4.59
C GLN A 43 -12.66 -9.34 -5.35
N GLY A 44 -12.84 -9.70 -6.62
CA GLY A 44 -13.80 -9.01 -7.45
C GLY A 44 -13.38 -7.58 -7.72
N GLU A 45 -14.36 -6.70 -7.77
CA GLU A 45 -14.12 -5.28 -8.00
C GLU A 45 -14.73 -4.50 -6.84
N PRO A 46 -14.02 -4.44 -5.72
CA PRO A 46 -14.56 -3.74 -4.57
C PRO A 46 -14.71 -2.23 -4.86
N PRO A 47 -15.73 -1.61 -4.29
CA PRO A 47 -15.90 -0.18 -4.48
C PRO A 47 -14.86 0.60 -3.71
N MET A 48 -14.60 1.82 -4.16
CA MET A 48 -13.76 2.76 -3.44
C MET A 48 -12.31 2.28 -3.27
N VAL A 49 -11.85 1.45 -4.18
CA VAL A 49 -10.46 1.01 -4.20
C VAL A 49 -9.78 1.64 -5.41
N GLU A 50 -8.66 2.28 -5.17
CA GLU A 50 -7.87 2.89 -6.23
C GLU A 50 -6.83 1.88 -6.71
N TRP A 51 -6.79 1.64 -8.00
CA TRP A 51 -5.81 0.73 -8.58
C TRP A 51 -4.51 1.45 -8.84
N LEU A 52 -3.42 0.90 -8.30
CA LEU A 52 -2.09 1.45 -8.52
C LEU A 52 -1.24 0.41 -9.23
N PRO A 53 -0.71 0.72 -10.40
CA PRO A 53 0.13 -0.24 -11.13
C PRO A 53 1.44 -0.48 -10.40
N GLY A 54 1.99 -1.68 -10.55
CA GLY A 54 3.27 -2.01 -9.99
C GLY A 54 3.17 -2.61 -8.60
N THR A 55 3.93 -2.06 -7.68
CA THR A 55 4.09 -2.62 -6.33
C THR A 55 3.78 -1.59 -5.27
N ILE A 56 3.10 -2.02 -4.22
CA ILE A 56 3.01 -1.26 -2.97
C ILE A 56 3.92 -1.96 -1.98
N ALA A 57 4.84 -1.22 -1.37
CA ALA A 57 5.76 -1.78 -0.38
C ALA A 57 5.42 -1.23 1.00
N LEU A 58 5.33 -2.11 1.97
CA LEU A 58 5.06 -1.74 3.35
C LEU A 58 6.37 -1.70 4.13
N SER A 59 6.49 -0.75 5.01
CA SER A 59 7.65 -0.66 5.90
C SER A 59 7.21 -0.21 7.28
N ASP A 60 7.91 -0.72 8.29
CA ASP A 60 7.68 -0.32 9.67
C ASP A 60 8.64 0.83 9.97
N GLU A 61 8.08 2.00 10.25
CA GLU A 61 8.88 3.20 10.49
C GLU A 61 8.51 3.73 11.87
N ASP A 62 9.39 3.48 12.82
CA ASP A 62 9.19 3.92 14.20
C ASP A 62 7.89 3.39 14.80
N GLY A 63 7.59 2.12 14.51
CA GLY A 63 6.40 1.49 15.04
C GLY A 63 5.14 1.77 14.26
N VAL A 64 5.24 2.51 13.16
CA VAL A 64 4.10 2.82 12.32
C VAL A 64 4.30 2.17 10.96
N MET A 65 3.33 1.39 10.54
CA MET A 65 3.39 0.75 9.21
C MET A 65 3.00 1.76 8.15
N ARG A 66 3.90 1.96 7.18
CA ARG A 66 3.68 2.89 6.08
C ARG A 66 3.75 2.16 4.75
N ALA A 67 3.08 2.73 3.76
CA ALA A 67 3.06 2.16 2.42
C ALA A 67 3.65 3.14 1.42
N ARG A 68 4.43 2.61 0.47
CA ARG A 68 5.00 3.40 -0.62
C ARG A 68 4.64 2.74 -1.93
N HIS A 69 4.41 3.55 -2.94
CA HIS A 69 4.01 3.06 -4.25
C HIS A 69 5.16 3.15 -5.24
N TYR A 70 5.42 2.04 -5.91
CA TYR A 70 6.42 1.94 -6.96
C TYR A 70 5.71 1.57 -8.25
N PRO A 71 5.56 2.52 -9.20
CA PRO A 71 4.73 2.27 -10.39
C PRO A 71 5.29 1.23 -11.35
N THR A 72 6.55 0.85 -11.18
CA THR A 72 7.16 -0.15 -12.04
C THR A 72 7.36 -1.42 -11.27
N SER A 73 8.16 -2.35 -11.80
CA SER A 73 8.41 -3.62 -11.15
C SER A 73 9.06 -3.41 -9.78
N ALA A 74 9.41 -4.51 -9.11
CA ALA A 74 9.91 -4.48 -7.74
C ALA A 74 10.96 -3.39 -7.55
N PRO A 75 10.89 -2.64 -6.45
CA PRO A 75 11.81 -1.53 -6.25
C PRO A 75 13.23 -2.02 -6.01
N SER A 76 14.18 -1.23 -6.48
CA SER A 76 15.57 -1.41 -6.14
C SER A 76 15.90 -0.54 -4.94
N ILE A 77 17.08 -0.77 -4.37
CA ILE A 77 17.51 0.00 -3.21
C ILE A 77 17.55 1.50 -3.53
N GLY A 78 18.04 1.84 -4.70
CA GLY A 78 18.11 3.25 -5.09
C GLY A 78 16.75 3.89 -5.25
N THR A 79 15.76 3.12 -5.67
CA THR A 79 14.41 3.63 -5.87
C THR A 79 13.72 3.91 -4.55
N LEU A 80 13.99 3.10 -3.54
CA LEU A 80 13.28 3.22 -2.26
C LEU A 80 13.32 4.61 -1.68
N ARG A 81 14.46 5.29 -1.81
CA ARG A 81 14.61 6.60 -1.19
C ARG A 81 13.75 7.67 -1.83
N ASN A 82 13.37 7.46 -3.07
CA ASN A 82 12.72 8.52 -3.84
C ASN A 82 11.24 8.30 -4.01
N SER A 83 10.70 7.22 -3.46
CA SER A 83 9.30 6.93 -3.64
C SER A 83 8.45 7.66 -2.62
N PRO A 84 7.34 8.25 -3.05
CA PRO A 84 6.47 8.96 -2.12
C PRO A 84 5.69 7.97 -1.26
N TYR A 85 5.32 8.42 -0.06
CA TYR A 85 4.39 7.67 0.75
C TYR A 85 2.99 7.77 0.17
N LEU A 86 2.22 6.73 0.38
CA LEU A 86 0.79 6.79 0.14
C LEU A 86 0.12 7.46 1.33
N SER A 87 -0.86 8.29 1.07
CA SER A 87 -1.53 9.00 2.16
C SER A 87 -3.03 9.08 1.95
#